data_e5126d5138d8dfe70a2cb6fe1dcc0614
#
_entry.id   e5126d5138d8dfe70a2cb6fe1dcc0614
#
_cell.length_a   1.000
_cell.length_b   1.000
_cell.length_c   1.000
_cell.angle_alpha   90.00
_cell.angle_beta   90.00
_cell.angle_gamma   90.00
#
_symmetry.space_group_name_H-M   'P 1'
#
loop_
_entity.id
_entity.type
_entity.pdbx_description
1 polymer ?
#
loop_
_entity_poly.entity_id
_entity_poly.type
_entity_poly.pdbx_seq_one_letter_code
_entity_poly.pdbx_strand_id
1 'polypeptide(L)'
;MIFVFLHPDMKEIQFHHSLPVQIRWKDWDRFGHVNNATYFEFYDTGKVDYFETVCNGVDWNKSAIMIVHGECDFMSQIKEVNNISVRTAVTKLGHKSFTLCQEVYNHRNNELKARCTSVMVYYNYETNQAEPVPDSWREAITAFEGDNIE
;
A
#
# COMPACT_ATOMS: atom_id res chain seq x y z
N MET A 1 19.13 -6.57 -16.45
CA MET A 1 17.85 -5.90 -16.81
C MET A 1 16.73 -6.91 -16.57
N ILE A 2 15.87 -6.62 -15.60
CA ILE A 2 14.70 -7.46 -15.33
C ILE A 2 13.58 -6.94 -16.21
N PHE A 3 13.13 -7.73 -17.17
CA PHE A 3 11.94 -7.41 -17.94
C PHE A 3 10.72 -7.69 -17.08
N VAL A 4 10.09 -6.64 -16.56
CA VAL A 4 8.77 -6.76 -15.99
C VAL A 4 7.80 -6.86 -17.16
N PHE A 5 7.24 -8.04 -17.38
CA PHE A 5 6.10 -8.17 -18.27
C PHE A 5 4.91 -7.50 -17.60
N LEU A 6 4.69 -6.23 -17.91
CA LEU A 6 3.41 -5.59 -17.62
C LEU A 6 2.37 -6.34 -18.46
N HIS A 7 1.42 -6.96 -17.80
CA HIS A 7 0.29 -7.58 -18.49
C HIS A 7 -0.37 -6.49 -19.33
N PRO A 8 -0.58 -6.69 -20.65
CA PRO A 8 -1.12 -5.64 -21.51
C PRO A 8 -2.52 -5.14 -21.12
N ASP A 9 -3.21 -5.85 -20.24
CA ASP A 9 -4.55 -5.51 -19.75
C ASP A 9 -4.57 -4.85 -18.36
N MET A 10 -3.40 -4.49 -17.79
CA MET A 10 -3.37 -3.81 -16.49
C MET A 10 -3.73 -2.35 -16.67
N LYS A 11 -4.86 -1.97 -16.08
CA LYS A 11 -5.27 -0.57 -15.96
C LYS A 11 -4.17 0.22 -15.25
N GLU A 12 -3.78 1.33 -15.85
CA GLU A 12 -2.83 2.24 -15.22
C GLU A 12 -3.45 2.86 -13.97
N ILE A 13 -2.75 2.75 -12.84
CA ILE A 13 -3.18 3.32 -11.57
C ILE A 13 -2.58 4.71 -11.44
N GLN A 14 -3.43 5.70 -11.17
CA GLN A 14 -3.00 7.03 -10.79
C GLN A 14 -2.97 7.14 -9.27
N PHE A 15 -1.77 7.16 -8.70
CA PHE A 15 -1.61 7.29 -7.25
C PHE A 15 -1.85 8.71 -6.79
N HIS A 16 -2.82 8.89 -5.91
CA HIS A 16 -3.15 10.18 -5.30
C HIS A 16 -2.58 10.32 -3.87
N HIS A 17 -1.99 9.25 -3.35
CA HIS A 17 -1.39 9.20 -2.02
C HIS A 17 0.05 8.73 -2.13
N SER A 18 0.96 9.44 -1.48
CA SER A 18 2.37 9.07 -1.37
C SER A 18 2.92 9.55 -0.04
N LEU A 19 3.77 8.73 0.57
CA LEU A 19 4.40 8.99 1.86
C LEU A 19 5.90 8.73 1.75
N PRO A 20 6.76 9.73 2.03
CA PRO A 20 8.20 9.49 2.15
C PRO A 20 8.49 8.53 3.31
N VAL A 21 9.43 7.62 3.11
CA VAL A 21 9.89 6.70 4.14
C VAL A 21 11.37 6.94 4.43
N GLN A 22 11.76 6.69 5.67
CA GLN A 22 13.16 6.81 6.08
C GLN A 22 13.83 5.44 6.04
N ILE A 23 14.96 5.36 5.34
CA ILE A 23 15.82 4.18 5.37
C ILE A 23 16.68 4.28 6.62
N ARG A 24 16.62 3.24 7.46
CA ARG A 24 17.35 3.16 8.73
C ARG A 24 18.52 2.19 8.62
N TRP A 25 19.49 2.31 9.51
CA TRP A 25 20.65 1.41 9.55
C TRP A 25 20.24 -0.07 9.56
N LYS A 26 19.24 -0.43 10.33
CA LYS A 26 18.75 -1.82 10.47
C LYS A 26 18.04 -2.35 9.21
N ASP A 27 17.68 -1.48 8.27
CA ASP A 27 16.94 -1.86 7.06
C ASP A 27 17.85 -2.50 6.01
N TRP A 28 19.17 -2.30 6.13
CA TRP A 28 20.16 -2.87 5.23
C TRP A 28 20.48 -4.31 5.58
N ASP A 29 20.61 -5.15 4.55
CA ASP A 29 21.11 -6.50 4.71
C ASP A 29 22.61 -6.59 4.38
N ARG A 30 23.16 -7.79 4.54
CA ARG A 30 24.57 -8.06 4.24
C ARG A 30 24.95 -7.95 2.76
N PHE A 31 23.96 -7.87 1.87
CA PHE A 31 24.17 -7.77 0.42
C PHE A 31 24.26 -6.33 -0.06
N GLY A 32 24.15 -5.36 0.83
CA GLY A 32 24.34 -3.93 0.54
C GLY A 32 23.11 -3.25 -0.05
N HIS A 33 21.93 -3.79 0.17
CA HIS A 33 20.66 -3.16 -0.20
C HIS A 33 19.60 -3.39 0.89
N VAL A 34 18.51 -2.68 0.81
CA VAL A 34 17.42 -2.78 1.79
C VAL A 34 16.82 -4.20 1.75
N ASN A 35 16.70 -4.80 2.92
CA ASN A 35 16.15 -6.13 3.09
C ASN A 35 14.69 -6.17 2.57
N ASN A 36 14.35 -7.21 1.83
CA ASN A 36 13.00 -7.39 1.30
C ASN A 36 11.91 -7.35 2.38
N ALA A 37 12.19 -7.83 3.58
CA ALA A 37 11.25 -7.77 4.71
C ALA A 37 10.90 -6.34 5.12
N THR A 38 11.82 -5.39 4.96
CA THR A 38 11.61 -3.98 5.28
C THR A 38 10.56 -3.32 4.40
N TYR A 39 10.37 -3.79 3.16
CA TYR A 39 9.33 -3.28 2.26
C TYR A 39 7.93 -3.43 2.86
N PHE A 40 7.68 -4.50 3.61
CA PHE A 40 6.39 -4.71 4.28
C PHE A 40 6.15 -3.71 5.40
N GLU A 41 7.20 -3.26 6.09
CA GLU A 41 7.10 -2.14 7.05
C GLU A 41 6.70 -0.85 6.32
N PHE A 42 7.26 -0.59 5.15
CA PHE A 42 6.89 0.58 4.33
C PHE A 42 5.44 0.49 3.86
N TYR A 43 5.00 -0.68 3.40
CA TYR A 43 3.61 -0.89 2.98
C TYR A 43 2.64 -0.70 4.16
N ASP A 44 2.97 -1.20 5.32
CA ASP A 44 2.16 -1.01 6.53
C ASP A 44 2.04 0.47 6.91
N THR A 45 3.16 1.19 6.91
CA THR A 45 3.18 2.62 7.20
C THR A 45 2.34 3.40 6.19
N GLY A 46 2.53 3.10 4.91
CA GLY A 46 1.76 3.73 3.83
C GLY A 46 0.26 3.44 3.91
N LYS A 47 -0.10 2.21 4.25
CA LYS A 47 -1.50 1.80 4.46
C LYS A 47 -2.17 2.61 5.57
N VAL A 48 -1.54 2.67 6.74
CA VAL A 48 -2.09 3.42 7.89
C VAL A 48 -2.29 4.89 7.52
N ASP A 49 -1.26 5.52 6.96
CA ASP A 49 -1.33 6.92 6.54
C ASP A 49 -2.42 7.15 5.48
N TYR A 50 -2.57 6.22 4.53
CA TYR A 50 -3.62 6.30 3.52
C TYR A 50 -5.01 6.34 4.15
N PHE A 51 -5.33 5.38 5.02
CA PHE A 51 -6.67 5.33 5.63
C PHE A 51 -6.93 6.50 6.57
N GLU A 52 -5.93 6.95 7.31
CA GLU A 52 -6.06 8.15 8.16
C GLU A 52 -6.29 9.42 7.33
N THR A 53 -5.66 9.51 6.16
CA THR A 53 -5.80 10.65 5.26
C THR A 53 -7.15 10.66 4.54
N VAL A 54 -7.57 9.49 4.03
CA VAL A 54 -8.76 9.36 3.17
C VAL A 54 -10.02 9.17 4.00
N CYS A 55 -9.97 8.30 5.00
CA CYS A 55 -11.09 7.98 5.88
C CYS A 55 -11.00 8.79 7.16
N ASN A 56 -11.52 9.99 7.15
CA ASN A 56 -11.43 10.92 8.28
C ASN A 56 -12.02 10.31 9.56
N GLY A 57 -11.30 10.43 10.69
CA GLY A 57 -11.78 10.00 12.00
C GLY A 57 -11.64 8.50 12.29
N VAL A 58 -10.67 7.82 11.68
CA VAL A 58 -10.38 6.42 11.98
C VAL A 58 -9.93 6.25 13.43
N ASP A 59 -10.57 5.31 14.14
CA ASP A 59 -10.18 4.92 15.49
C ASP A 59 -9.59 3.51 15.49
N TRP A 60 -8.27 3.42 15.52
CA TRP A 60 -7.54 2.15 15.52
C TRP A 60 -7.69 1.33 16.80
N ASN A 61 -8.33 1.87 17.85
CA ASN A 61 -8.71 1.08 19.02
C ASN A 61 -9.98 0.24 18.78
N LYS A 62 -10.79 0.63 17.81
CA LYS A 62 -12.05 -0.04 17.47
C LYS A 62 -11.98 -0.85 16.18
N SER A 63 -11.12 -0.45 15.26
CA SER A 63 -11.06 -0.99 13.92
C SER A 63 -9.63 -1.35 13.54
N ALA A 64 -9.50 -2.26 12.60
CA ALA A 64 -8.23 -2.57 11.95
C ALA A 64 -8.43 -2.88 10.46
N ILE A 65 -7.35 -2.77 9.71
CA ILE A 65 -7.26 -3.26 8.34
C ILE A 65 -6.24 -4.39 8.36
N MET A 66 -6.74 -5.61 8.20
CA MET A 66 -5.91 -6.83 8.29
C MET A 66 -5.66 -7.43 6.92
N ILE A 67 -4.41 -7.73 6.64
CA ILE A 67 -4.03 -8.40 5.39
C ILE A 67 -4.46 -9.87 5.44
N VAL A 68 -5.09 -10.33 4.36
CA VAL A 68 -5.48 -11.73 4.18
C VAL A 68 -4.81 -12.39 2.97
N HIS A 69 -4.31 -11.57 2.03
CA HIS A 69 -3.55 -12.01 0.88
C HIS A 69 -2.60 -10.91 0.42
N GLY A 70 -1.43 -11.29 -0.08
CA GLY A 70 -0.47 -10.35 -0.64
C GLY A 70 0.43 -10.99 -1.67
N GLU A 71 0.71 -10.24 -2.73
CA GLU A 71 1.66 -10.58 -3.79
C GLU A 71 2.59 -9.40 -3.99
N CYS A 72 3.89 -9.66 -4.00
CA CYS A 72 4.88 -8.60 -4.11
C CYS A 72 5.93 -8.94 -5.16
N ASP A 73 6.18 -8.02 -6.07
CA ASP A 73 7.25 -8.08 -7.05
C ASP A 73 8.34 -7.09 -6.69
N PHE A 74 9.58 -7.56 -6.62
CA PHE A 74 10.76 -6.74 -6.36
C PHE A 74 11.48 -6.49 -7.68
N MET A 75 11.44 -5.25 -8.16
CA MET A 75 11.88 -4.90 -9.52
C MET A 75 13.27 -4.31 -9.56
N SER A 76 13.66 -3.56 -8.52
CA SER A 76 14.94 -2.90 -8.41
C SER A 76 15.34 -2.79 -6.95
N GLN A 77 16.62 -2.90 -6.67
CA GLN A 77 17.14 -2.83 -5.30
C GLN A 77 17.14 -1.40 -4.77
N ILE A 78 16.84 -1.22 -3.49
CA ILE A 78 17.06 0.06 -2.83
C ILE A 78 18.50 0.08 -2.31
N LYS A 79 19.29 0.95 -2.89
CA LYS A 79 20.68 1.24 -2.48
C LYS A 79 20.84 2.68 -1.98
N GLU A 80 19.79 3.49 -2.17
CA GLU A 80 19.74 4.89 -1.76
C GLU A 80 19.37 5.00 -0.28
N VAL A 81 19.88 6.04 0.40
CA VAL A 81 19.47 6.38 1.77
C VAL A 81 18.34 7.41 1.80
N ASN A 82 18.10 8.10 0.69
CA ASN A 82 17.12 9.18 0.57
C ASN A 82 16.21 8.97 -0.64
N ASN A 83 15.14 9.77 -0.71
CA ASN A 83 14.22 9.87 -1.85
C ASN A 83 13.33 8.64 -2.08
N ILE A 84 13.16 7.82 -1.07
CA ILE A 84 12.27 6.66 -1.13
C ILE A 84 10.91 7.00 -0.54
N SER A 85 9.88 6.66 -1.26
CA SER A 85 8.48 6.82 -0.85
C SER A 85 7.68 5.56 -1.12
N VAL A 86 6.59 5.40 -0.39
CA VAL A 86 5.55 4.42 -0.68
C VAL A 86 4.30 5.15 -1.13
N ARG A 87 3.68 4.67 -2.21
CA ARG A 87 2.40 5.18 -2.69
C ARG A 87 1.35 4.09 -2.64
N THR A 88 0.13 4.48 -2.30
CA THR A 88 -0.97 3.57 -2.00
C THR A 88 -2.21 3.99 -2.77
N ALA A 89 -2.89 3.01 -3.36
CA ALA A 89 -4.20 3.18 -3.97
C ALA A 89 -5.08 1.99 -3.60
N VAL A 90 -6.36 2.25 -3.39
CA VAL A 90 -7.39 1.21 -3.34
C VAL A 90 -7.93 1.03 -4.75
N THR A 91 -7.85 -0.19 -5.28
CA THR A 91 -8.25 -0.51 -6.64
C THR A 91 -9.55 -1.29 -6.72
N LYS A 92 -9.99 -1.84 -5.60
CA LYS A 92 -11.26 -2.56 -5.52
C LYS A 92 -11.84 -2.45 -4.11
N LEU A 93 -13.14 -2.20 -4.04
CA LEU A 93 -13.91 -2.23 -2.80
C LEU A 93 -14.87 -3.43 -2.84
N GLY A 94 -14.59 -4.44 -2.04
CA GLY A 94 -15.49 -5.55 -1.78
C GLY A 94 -16.50 -5.22 -0.68
N HIS A 95 -17.30 -6.19 -0.27
CA HIS A 95 -18.26 -6.00 0.82
C HIS A 95 -17.57 -5.77 2.16
N LYS A 96 -16.62 -6.64 2.51
CA LYS A 96 -15.82 -6.59 3.76
C LYS A 96 -14.33 -6.32 3.49
N SER A 97 -13.94 -6.18 2.23
CA SER A 97 -12.54 -6.17 1.81
C SER A 97 -12.18 -4.99 0.94
N PHE A 98 -10.89 -4.73 0.91
CA PHE A 98 -10.24 -3.78 -0.01
C PHE A 98 -9.16 -4.53 -0.79
N THR A 99 -8.98 -4.16 -2.05
CA THR A 99 -7.75 -4.50 -2.77
C THR A 99 -6.89 -3.24 -2.85
N LEU A 100 -5.66 -3.33 -2.35
CA LEU A 100 -4.69 -2.25 -2.40
C LEU A 100 -3.61 -2.57 -3.41
N CYS A 101 -3.19 -1.55 -4.13
CA CYS A 101 -1.92 -1.54 -4.85
C CYS A 101 -0.99 -0.56 -4.17
N GLN A 102 0.20 -1.03 -3.80
CA GLN A 102 1.23 -0.19 -3.19
C GLN A 102 2.53 -0.34 -3.95
N GLU A 103 3.25 0.76 -4.09
CA GLU A 103 4.54 0.79 -4.76
C GLU A 103 5.56 1.50 -3.89
N VAL A 104 6.75 0.91 -3.78
CA VAL A 104 7.93 1.58 -3.25
C VAL A 104 8.74 2.10 -4.43
N TYR A 105 9.08 3.36 -4.42
CA TYR A 105 9.75 4.01 -5.54
C TYR A 105 10.68 5.13 -5.07
N ASN A 106 11.63 5.48 -5.92
CA ASN A 106 12.42 6.68 -5.75
C ASN A 106 11.64 7.87 -6.31
N HIS A 107 11.19 8.78 -5.44
CA HIS A 107 10.34 9.91 -5.85
C HIS A 107 11.08 11.00 -6.61
N ARG A 108 12.41 10.96 -6.66
CA ARG A 108 13.21 11.93 -7.41
C ARG A 108 13.32 11.56 -8.89
N ASN A 109 13.48 10.27 -9.21
CA ASN A 109 13.67 9.80 -10.59
C ASN A 109 12.55 8.87 -11.09
N ASN A 110 11.53 8.61 -10.26
CA ASN A 110 10.42 7.69 -10.54
C ASN A 110 10.81 6.22 -10.74
N GLU A 111 11.99 5.80 -10.30
CA GLU A 111 12.40 4.41 -10.39
C GLU A 111 11.54 3.55 -9.45
N LEU A 112 10.80 2.60 -10.05
CA LEU A 112 9.99 1.65 -9.30
C LEU A 112 10.87 0.57 -8.67
N LYS A 113 10.78 0.43 -7.36
CA LYS A 113 11.56 -0.56 -6.59
C LYS A 113 10.78 -1.85 -6.37
N ALA A 114 9.52 -1.75 -6.01
CA ALA A 114 8.66 -2.90 -5.78
C ALA A 114 7.19 -2.53 -5.91
N ARG A 115 6.37 -3.50 -6.26
CA ARG A 115 4.91 -3.38 -6.27
C ARG A 115 4.30 -4.53 -5.47
N CYS A 116 3.34 -4.20 -4.63
CA CYS A 116 2.57 -5.17 -3.85
C CYS A 116 1.08 -4.97 -4.12
N THR A 117 0.40 -6.05 -4.45
CA THR A 117 -1.06 -6.09 -4.48
C THR A 117 -1.52 -6.92 -3.30
N SER A 118 -2.39 -6.36 -2.48
CA SER A 118 -2.87 -7.04 -1.28
C SER A 118 -4.38 -6.94 -1.15
N VAL A 119 -4.97 -7.99 -0.55
CA VAL A 119 -6.37 -7.98 -0.13
C VAL A 119 -6.38 -7.86 1.38
N MET A 120 -7.15 -6.90 1.86
CA MET A 120 -7.30 -6.61 3.27
C MET A 120 -8.76 -6.59 3.66
N VAL A 121 -9.05 -6.94 4.91
CA VAL A 121 -10.41 -6.92 5.45
C VAL A 121 -10.54 -5.82 6.50
N TYR A 122 -11.72 -5.22 6.54
CA TYR A 122 -12.13 -4.38 7.65
C TYR A 122 -12.47 -5.26 8.86
N TYR A 123 -11.83 -5.00 9.99
CA TYR A 123 -11.99 -5.77 11.20
C TYR A 123 -12.49 -4.88 12.34
N ASN A 124 -13.49 -5.37 13.06
CA ASN A 124 -14.08 -4.68 14.18
C ASN A 124 -13.68 -5.37 15.49
N TYR A 125 -12.96 -4.66 16.37
CA TYR A 125 -12.51 -5.19 17.64
C TYR A 125 -13.64 -5.39 18.66
N GLU A 126 -14.75 -4.66 18.53
CA GLU A 126 -15.91 -4.84 19.43
C GLU A 126 -16.63 -6.17 19.18
N THR A 127 -16.78 -6.56 17.92
CA THR A 127 -17.40 -7.83 17.52
C THR A 127 -16.39 -8.94 17.31
N ASN A 128 -15.11 -8.58 17.25
CA ASN A 128 -13.98 -9.48 17.06
C ASN A 128 -14.05 -10.30 15.77
N GLN A 129 -14.48 -9.67 14.68
CA GLN A 129 -14.59 -10.30 13.36
C GLN A 129 -14.50 -9.29 12.24
N ALA A 130 -14.30 -9.79 11.00
CA ALA A 130 -14.39 -8.98 9.79
C ALA A 130 -15.85 -8.57 9.56
N GLU A 131 -16.05 -7.31 9.22
CA GLU A 131 -17.38 -6.73 9.00
C GLU A 131 -17.42 -5.95 7.69
N PRO A 132 -18.63 -5.59 7.22
CA PRO A 132 -18.76 -4.72 6.05
C PRO A 132 -17.99 -3.43 6.21
N VAL A 133 -17.32 -3.01 5.15
CA VAL A 133 -16.64 -1.71 5.11
C VAL A 133 -17.67 -0.61 5.43
N PRO A 134 -17.40 0.28 6.41
CA PRO A 134 -18.34 1.36 6.74
C PRO A 134 -18.68 2.21 5.53
N ASP A 135 -19.94 2.61 5.39
CA ASP A 135 -20.40 3.41 4.26
C ASP A 135 -19.62 4.71 4.12
N SER A 136 -19.28 5.36 5.24
CA SER A 136 -18.47 6.59 5.25
C SER A 136 -17.08 6.36 4.65
N TRP A 137 -16.45 5.23 4.91
CA TRP A 137 -15.17 4.86 4.32
C TRP A 137 -15.30 4.58 2.83
N ARG A 138 -16.33 3.83 2.47
CA ARG A 138 -16.62 3.49 1.07
C ARG A 138 -16.80 4.74 0.23
N GLU A 139 -17.59 5.68 0.71
CA GLU A 139 -17.82 6.96 0.03
C GLU A 139 -16.53 7.78 -0.10
N ALA A 140 -15.76 7.90 0.99
CA ALA A 140 -14.52 8.66 1.00
C ALA A 140 -13.46 8.06 0.05
N ILE A 141 -13.30 6.75 0.06
CA ILE A 141 -12.35 6.04 -0.81
C ILE A 141 -12.78 6.18 -2.27
N THR A 142 -14.05 6.00 -2.57
CA THR A 142 -14.58 6.13 -3.94
C THR A 142 -14.35 7.54 -4.48
N ALA A 143 -14.61 8.57 -3.67
CA ALA A 143 -14.37 9.95 -4.06
C ALA A 143 -12.88 10.26 -4.28
N PHE A 144 -12.01 9.70 -3.44
CA PHE A 144 -10.57 9.91 -3.52
C PHE A 144 -9.92 9.21 -4.71
N GLU A 145 -10.31 7.96 -4.95
CA GLU A 145 -9.68 7.12 -5.99
C GLU A 145 -10.26 7.34 -7.39
N GLY A 146 -11.54 7.68 -7.49
CA GLY A 146 -12.18 7.88 -8.79
C GLY A 146 -12.07 6.65 -9.70
N ASP A 147 -11.47 6.83 -10.87
CA ASP A 147 -11.34 5.79 -11.89
C ASP A 147 -10.38 4.63 -11.53
N ASN A 148 -9.63 4.74 -10.44
CA ASN A 148 -8.78 3.65 -9.98
C ASN A 148 -9.58 2.43 -9.52
N ILE A 149 -10.81 2.64 -9.06
CA ILE A 149 -11.67 1.56 -8.56
C ILE A 149 -12.30 0.82 -9.73
N GLU A 150 -12.14 -0.50 -9.70
CA GLU A 150 -12.79 -1.42 -10.62
C GLU A 150 -14.28 -1.65 -10.24
#